data_e533a37f687a1f166337744af5dc41c4
#
_entry.id   e533a37f687a1f166337744af5dc41c4
#
_cell.length_a   1.000
_cell.length_b   1.000
_cell.length_c   1.000
_cell.angle_alpha   90.00
_cell.angle_beta   90.00
_cell.angle_gamma   90.00
#
_symmetry.space_group_name_H-M   'P 1'
#
loop_
_entity.id
_entity.type
_entity.pdbx_description
1 polymer ?
#
loop_
_entity_poly.entity_id
_entity_poly.type
_entity_poly.pdbx_seq_one_letter_code
_entity_poly.pdbx_strand_id
1 'polypeptide(L)'
;MEKNGYVNFNFLDSKPNINSILVGLDLDYSNKVIAPDGHELALVAFIPIENLLTIAPQFKTDFQNMEYKDKAIYVFSYYDKEDYFLDYITEIDDAIQGYTKVIIGDKHQFKFNIDNFYPINPIENLDEMSFLGGQPEYLQQESDDFLEKYIFIGQILGMDLPEEVNEIFYLTENTGYIFINRDLSGGLFFVQTT
;
A
#
# COMPACT_ATOMS: atom_id res chain seq x y z
N MET A 1 -9.24 3.90 -26.60
CA MET A 1 -8.03 3.16 -26.12
C MET A 1 -8.39 2.70 -24.74
N GLU A 2 -8.57 1.41 -24.54
CA GLU A 2 -8.70 0.85 -23.22
C GLU A 2 -7.39 1.14 -22.48
N LYS A 3 -7.42 2.02 -21.49
CA LYS A 3 -6.29 2.26 -20.61
C LYS A 3 -6.10 1.00 -19.79
N ASN A 4 -4.96 0.37 -19.98
CA ASN A 4 -4.56 -0.93 -19.48
C ASN A 4 -4.82 -1.15 -17.98
N GLY A 5 -6.02 -1.60 -17.63
CA GLY A 5 -6.22 -2.42 -16.44
C GLY A 5 -6.00 -1.78 -15.07
N TYR A 6 -5.98 -0.44 -14.93
CA TYR A 6 -5.94 0.20 -13.63
C TYR A 6 -7.29 0.84 -13.23
N VAL A 7 -7.49 0.99 -11.94
CA VAL A 7 -8.68 1.58 -11.33
C VAL A 7 -8.25 2.74 -10.46
N ASN A 8 -8.54 3.97 -10.89
CA ASN A 8 -8.34 5.16 -10.08
C ASN A 8 -9.27 5.14 -8.87
N PHE A 9 -8.83 5.76 -7.79
CA PHE A 9 -9.63 5.91 -6.58
C PHE A 9 -9.37 7.25 -5.89
N ASN A 10 -10.34 7.69 -5.11
CA ASN A 10 -10.21 8.74 -4.11
C ASN A 10 -10.52 8.19 -2.72
N PHE A 11 -10.40 9.03 -1.69
CA PHE A 11 -10.70 8.68 -0.31
C PHE A 11 -12.09 9.18 0.07
N LEU A 12 -12.81 8.35 0.84
CA LEU A 12 -14.13 8.70 1.33
C LEU A 12 -14.04 9.22 2.77
N ASP A 13 -14.70 10.33 3.04
CA ASP A 13 -15.05 10.75 4.39
C ASP A 13 -16.28 9.96 4.86
N SER A 14 -16.07 8.66 5.01
CA SER A 14 -17.10 7.71 5.45
C SER A 14 -16.52 6.77 6.50
N LYS A 15 -17.42 6.20 7.33
CA LYS A 15 -16.96 5.27 8.36
C LYS A 15 -16.25 4.07 7.73
N PRO A 16 -14.98 3.79 8.12
CA PRO A 16 -14.23 2.69 7.58
C PRO A 16 -14.85 1.33 7.94
N ASN A 17 -14.62 0.33 7.08
CA ASN A 17 -15.10 -1.03 7.24
C ASN A 17 -13.97 -2.02 6.96
N ILE A 18 -13.86 -3.06 7.78
CA ILE A 18 -12.83 -4.11 7.65
C ILE A 18 -12.89 -4.88 6.31
N ASN A 19 -13.94 -4.74 5.53
CA ASN A 19 -14.05 -5.31 4.19
C ASN A 19 -13.64 -4.33 3.08
N SER A 20 -13.35 -3.08 3.41
CA SER A 20 -12.88 -2.06 2.47
C SER A 20 -11.36 -2.04 2.38
N ILE A 21 -10.82 -1.59 1.26
CA ILE A 21 -9.41 -1.20 1.17
C ILE A 21 -9.26 0.10 1.94
N LEU A 22 -8.30 0.14 2.84
CA LEU A 22 -8.10 1.20 3.82
C LEU A 22 -6.67 1.73 3.73
N VAL A 23 -6.51 3.05 3.80
CA VAL A 23 -5.21 3.74 3.93
C VAL A 23 -5.28 4.69 5.11
N GLY A 24 -4.23 4.74 5.90
CA GLY A 24 -4.18 5.54 7.12
C GLY A 24 -2.90 5.35 7.88
N LEU A 25 -2.93 5.57 9.19
CA LEU A 25 -1.76 5.42 10.05
C LEU A 25 -2.15 4.82 11.40
N ASP A 26 -1.64 3.64 11.72
CA ASP A 26 -1.77 3.07 13.06
C ASP A 26 -0.41 2.62 13.60
N LEU A 27 -0.02 3.21 14.73
CA LEU A 27 1.18 2.87 15.49
C LEU A 27 0.87 1.89 16.64
N ASP A 28 -0.40 1.68 16.98
CA ASP A 28 -0.82 0.92 18.18
C ASP A 28 -1.39 -0.47 17.87
N TYR A 29 -1.24 -0.96 16.63
CA TYR A 29 -1.71 -2.28 16.24
C TYR A 29 -1.03 -3.42 17.03
N SER A 30 -1.68 -4.58 17.11
CA SER A 30 -1.13 -5.77 17.80
C SER A 30 -0.05 -6.46 16.96
N ASN A 31 0.81 -7.26 17.62
CA ASN A 31 1.84 -8.07 16.96
C ASN A 31 2.81 -7.21 16.13
N LYS A 32 3.45 -6.24 16.78
CA LYS A 32 4.32 -5.25 16.16
C LYS A 32 5.27 -5.83 15.13
N VAL A 33 5.34 -5.19 13.99
CA VAL A 33 6.32 -5.45 12.93
C VAL A 33 7.51 -4.53 13.16
N ILE A 34 8.70 -5.10 13.23
CA ILE A 34 9.90 -4.39 13.65
C ILE A 34 10.86 -4.24 12.46
N ALA A 35 11.41 -3.04 12.31
CA ALA A 35 12.50 -2.72 11.38
C ALA A 35 13.85 -3.30 11.87
N PRO A 36 14.88 -3.35 11.00
CA PRO A 36 16.20 -3.90 11.36
C PRO A 36 16.90 -3.18 12.53
N ASP A 37 16.63 -1.90 12.73
CA ASP A 37 17.17 -1.07 13.81
C ASP A 37 16.39 -1.18 15.12
N GLY A 38 15.29 -1.94 15.13
CA GLY A 38 14.43 -2.13 16.29
C GLY A 38 13.22 -1.17 16.36
N HIS A 39 13.06 -0.27 15.39
CA HIS A 39 11.92 0.62 15.32
C HIS A 39 10.63 -0.14 14.98
N GLU A 40 9.50 0.24 15.59
CA GLU A 40 8.18 -0.32 15.26
C GLU A 40 7.64 0.32 13.98
N LEU A 41 7.38 -0.49 12.95
CA LEU A 41 6.79 0.01 11.71
C LEU A 41 5.33 0.39 11.94
N ALA A 42 4.87 1.44 11.26
CA ALA A 42 3.47 1.83 11.23
C ALA A 42 2.68 0.98 10.22
N LEU A 43 1.45 0.61 10.54
CA LEU A 43 0.51 0.08 9.54
C LEU A 43 -0.05 1.25 8.74
N VAL A 44 0.19 1.26 7.43
CA VAL A 44 -0.20 2.37 6.53
C VAL A 44 -1.28 1.99 5.52
N ALA A 45 -1.43 0.71 5.19
CA ALA A 45 -2.54 0.26 4.36
C ALA A 45 -2.99 -1.16 4.72
N PHE A 46 -4.30 -1.40 4.54
CA PHE A 46 -4.95 -2.69 4.73
C PHE A 46 -5.84 -2.98 3.51
N ILE A 47 -5.57 -4.10 2.84
CA ILE A 47 -6.19 -4.44 1.56
C ILE A 47 -6.80 -5.85 1.65
N PRO A 48 -8.10 -6.00 1.97
CA PRO A 48 -8.78 -7.29 1.88
C PRO A 48 -8.73 -7.81 0.44
N ILE A 49 -8.22 -9.03 0.23
CA ILE A 49 -8.01 -9.56 -1.14
C ILE A 49 -9.34 -9.73 -1.88
N GLU A 50 -10.42 -10.15 -1.21
CA GLU A 50 -11.75 -10.23 -1.83
C GLU A 50 -12.23 -8.87 -2.37
N ASN A 51 -11.99 -7.79 -1.62
CA ASN A 51 -12.34 -6.44 -2.06
C ASN A 51 -11.45 -5.97 -3.20
N LEU A 52 -10.14 -6.23 -3.11
CA LEU A 52 -9.20 -5.95 -4.21
C LEU A 52 -9.65 -6.62 -5.51
N LEU A 53 -10.01 -7.91 -5.47
CA LEU A 53 -10.45 -8.67 -6.65
C LEU A 53 -11.84 -8.25 -7.16
N THR A 54 -12.63 -7.59 -6.33
CA THR A 54 -13.91 -6.99 -6.73
C THR A 54 -13.70 -5.68 -7.48
N ILE A 55 -12.83 -4.82 -6.95
CA ILE A 55 -12.52 -3.50 -7.51
C ILE A 55 -11.60 -3.62 -8.73
N ALA A 56 -10.60 -4.47 -8.67
CA ALA A 56 -9.56 -4.66 -9.66
C ALA A 56 -9.48 -6.14 -10.10
N PRO A 57 -10.46 -6.62 -10.92
CA PRO A 57 -10.60 -8.04 -11.26
C PRO A 57 -9.45 -8.61 -12.11
N GLN A 58 -8.58 -7.78 -12.67
CA GLN A 58 -7.38 -8.19 -13.37
C GLN A 58 -6.42 -9.02 -12.49
N PHE A 59 -6.45 -8.83 -11.17
CA PHE A 59 -5.63 -9.59 -10.23
C PHE A 59 -6.11 -11.03 -10.00
N LYS A 60 -7.27 -11.43 -10.49
CA LYS A 60 -7.81 -12.79 -10.26
C LYS A 60 -6.85 -13.90 -10.70
N THR A 61 -6.10 -13.67 -11.77
CA THR A 61 -5.12 -14.65 -12.25
C THR A 61 -3.95 -14.79 -11.30
N ASP A 62 -3.50 -13.70 -10.68
CA ASP A 62 -2.36 -13.70 -9.77
C ASP A 62 -2.69 -14.43 -8.46
N PHE A 63 -3.93 -14.32 -7.99
CA PHE A 63 -4.40 -14.97 -6.76
C PHE A 63 -5.12 -16.32 -6.98
N GLN A 64 -5.18 -16.85 -8.21
CA GLN A 64 -5.97 -18.05 -8.54
C GLN A 64 -5.58 -19.31 -7.75
N ASN A 65 -4.33 -19.42 -7.31
CA ASN A 65 -3.80 -20.56 -6.57
C ASN A 65 -3.83 -20.37 -5.05
N MET A 66 -4.38 -19.27 -4.57
CA MET A 66 -4.48 -18.94 -3.15
C MET A 66 -5.92 -19.04 -2.67
N GLU A 67 -6.13 -19.62 -1.50
CA GLU A 67 -7.38 -19.44 -0.78
C GLU A 67 -7.39 -18.05 -0.14
N TYR A 68 -7.91 -17.06 -0.88
CA TYR A 68 -7.88 -15.65 -0.51
C TYR A 68 -9.05 -15.20 0.38
N LYS A 69 -10.04 -16.06 0.58
CA LYS A 69 -11.14 -15.77 1.50
C LYS A 69 -10.58 -15.50 2.90
N ASP A 70 -11.02 -14.43 3.50
CA ASP A 70 -10.52 -13.96 4.81
C ASP A 70 -9.01 -13.66 4.86
N LYS A 71 -8.38 -13.36 3.70
CA LYS A 71 -7.01 -12.89 3.61
C LYS A 71 -6.93 -11.41 3.28
N ALA A 72 -5.86 -10.78 3.74
CA ALA A 72 -5.57 -9.37 3.46
C ALA A 72 -4.07 -9.14 3.23
N ILE A 73 -3.76 -8.08 2.53
CA ILE A 73 -2.43 -7.50 2.40
C ILE A 73 -2.33 -6.38 3.42
N TYR A 74 -1.30 -6.42 4.25
CA TYR A 74 -0.94 -5.40 5.21
C TYR A 74 0.34 -4.70 4.75
N VAL A 75 0.33 -3.38 4.71
CA VAL A 75 1.48 -2.57 4.31
C VAL A 75 1.99 -1.82 5.53
N PHE A 76 3.24 -2.06 5.85
CA PHE A 76 3.93 -1.43 6.96
C PHE A 76 5.06 -0.55 6.44
N SER A 77 5.23 0.62 7.04
CA SER A 77 6.26 1.59 6.68
C SER A 77 6.97 2.10 7.93
N TYR A 78 8.25 2.38 7.79
CA TYR A 78 8.94 3.21 8.76
C TYR A 78 8.24 4.57 8.84
N TYR A 79 7.97 5.02 10.04
CA TYR A 79 7.35 6.31 10.29
C TYR A 79 7.84 6.87 11.62
N ASP A 80 8.46 8.03 11.58
CA ASP A 80 8.84 8.80 12.74
C ASP A 80 8.35 10.24 12.57
N LYS A 81 7.51 10.70 13.49
CA LYS A 81 6.94 12.05 13.44
C LYS A 81 7.99 13.16 13.66
N GLU A 82 9.09 12.83 14.36
CA GLU A 82 10.13 13.77 14.71
C GLU A 82 11.31 13.75 13.73
N ASP A 83 11.42 12.69 12.92
CA ASP A 83 12.49 12.48 11.97
C ASP A 83 11.94 12.53 10.53
N TYR A 84 12.23 13.65 9.84
CA TYR A 84 11.83 13.83 8.44
C TYR A 84 12.77 13.13 7.45
N PHE A 85 13.65 12.26 7.91
CA PHE A 85 14.54 11.51 7.03
C PHE A 85 13.80 10.36 6.36
N LEU A 86 13.58 10.53 5.05
CA LEU A 86 12.91 9.59 4.17
C LEU A 86 13.79 8.39 3.75
N ASP A 87 15.08 8.42 4.03
CA ASP A 87 16.08 7.50 3.48
C ASP A 87 15.66 6.04 3.58
N TYR A 88 15.05 5.64 4.70
CA TYR A 88 14.64 4.25 4.94
C TYR A 88 13.47 3.75 4.09
N ILE A 89 12.71 4.62 3.46
CA ILE A 89 11.54 4.23 2.67
C ILE A 89 11.62 4.67 1.21
N THR A 90 12.54 5.57 0.87
CA THR A 90 12.74 6.05 -0.50
C THR A 90 13.76 5.24 -1.28
N GLU A 91 14.69 4.60 -0.58
CA GLU A 91 15.64 3.70 -1.20
C GLU A 91 15.08 2.28 -1.24
N ILE A 92 14.98 1.71 -2.45
CA ILE A 92 14.46 0.34 -2.64
C ILE A 92 15.32 -0.66 -1.86
N ASP A 93 16.63 -0.46 -1.80
CA ASP A 93 17.55 -1.33 -1.07
C ASP A 93 17.26 -1.36 0.43
N ASP A 94 16.89 -0.24 1.05
CA ASP A 94 16.51 -0.16 2.45
C ASP A 94 15.11 -0.76 2.69
N ALA A 95 14.17 -0.52 1.78
CA ALA A 95 12.87 -1.18 1.82
C ALA A 95 13.01 -2.71 1.77
N ILE A 96 13.87 -3.25 0.90
CA ILE A 96 14.17 -4.69 0.82
C ILE A 96 14.82 -5.20 2.11
N GLN A 97 15.62 -4.41 2.81
CA GLN A 97 16.21 -4.76 4.09
C GLN A 97 15.19 -4.86 5.23
N GLY A 98 14.00 -4.30 5.08
CA GLY A 98 12.89 -4.46 6.02
C GLY A 98 12.50 -3.20 6.78
N TYR A 99 12.86 -2.01 6.29
CA TYR A 99 12.33 -0.73 6.78
C TYR A 99 10.91 -0.44 6.28
N THR A 100 10.45 -1.23 5.31
CA THR A 100 9.05 -1.41 4.98
C THR A 100 8.73 -2.90 4.90
N LYS A 101 7.45 -3.29 5.04
CA LYS A 101 7.03 -4.68 4.86
C LYS A 101 5.63 -4.76 4.28
N VAL A 102 5.46 -5.71 3.36
CA VAL A 102 4.14 -6.11 2.89
C VAL A 102 3.92 -7.56 3.30
N ILE A 103 2.87 -7.79 4.08
CA ILE A 103 2.54 -9.11 4.63
C ILE A 103 1.18 -9.53 4.09
N ILE A 104 1.11 -10.75 3.55
CA ILE A 104 -0.16 -11.39 3.18
C ILE A 104 -0.52 -12.37 4.29
N GLY A 105 -1.65 -12.15 4.95
CA GLY A 105 -2.04 -12.93 6.12
C GLY A 105 -3.54 -12.99 6.34
N ASP A 106 -3.97 -13.59 7.45
CA ASP A 106 -5.38 -13.61 7.82
C ASP A 106 -5.90 -12.20 8.08
N LYS A 107 -7.13 -11.90 7.65
CA LYS A 107 -7.77 -10.58 7.76
C LYS A 107 -7.81 -10.01 9.20
N HIS A 108 -7.67 -10.87 10.20
CA HIS A 108 -7.66 -10.51 11.61
C HIS A 108 -6.31 -10.79 12.30
N GLN A 109 -5.24 -10.99 11.51
CA GLN A 109 -3.90 -11.27 12.03
C GLN A 109 -3.37 -10.13 12.89
N PHE A 110 -3.63 -8.91 12.48
CA PHE A 110 -3.29 -7.70 13.24
C PHE A 110 -4.57 -7.01 13.71
N LYS A 111 -4.63 -6.66 14.99
CA LYS A 111 -5.72 -5.82 15.52
C LYS A 111 -5.24 -4.38 15.49
N PHE A 112 -5.93 -3.54 14.79
CA PHE A 112 -5.61 -2.12 14.61
C PHE A 112 -6.85 -1.26 14.81
N ASN A 113 -6.65 0.03 15.07
CA ASN A 113 -7.73 0.97 15.18
C ASN A 113 -8.21 1.39 13.79
N ILE A 114 -9.32 0.82 13.35
CA ILE A 114 -9.89 1.07 12.03
C ILE A 114 -10.29 2.53 11.82
N ASP A 115 -10.62 3.26 12.89
CA ASP A 115 -11.03 4.68 12.81
C ASP A 115 -9.85 5.62 12.42
N ASN A 116 -8.61 5.10 12.42
CA ASN A 116 -7.42 5.79 11.91
C ASN A 116 -7.24 5.67 10.39
N PHE A 117 -8.19 5.03 9.70
CA PHE A 117 -8.08 4.73 8.27
C PHE A 117 -9.25 5.29 7.47
N TYR A 118 -8.97 5.57 6.20
CA TYR A 118 -9.90 6.07 5.21
C TYR A 118 -10.12 5.01 4.13
N PRO A 119 -11.39 4.66 3.81
CA PRO A 119 -11.69 3.73 2.74
C PRO A 119 -11.48 4.39 1.38
N ILE A 120 -10.93 3.63 0.44
CA ILE A 120 -10.85 4.06 -0.96
C ILE A 120 -12.21 3.89 -1.64
N ASN A 121 -12.45 4.73 -2.65
CA ASN A 121 -13.62 4.68 -3.51
C ASN A 121 -13.15 4.69 -4.98
N PRO A 122 -13.44 3.64 -5.76
CA PRO A 122 -13.15 3.63 -7.19
C PRO A 122 -13.86 4.76 -7.91
N ILE A 123 -13.15 5.43 -8.81
CA ILE A 123 -13.67 6.54 -9.62
C ILE A 123 -13.29 6.38 -11.08
N GLU A 124 -14.06 7.02 -11.97
CA GLU A 124 -13.77 7.05 -13.41
C GLU A 124 -12.87 8.24 -13.81
N ASN A 125 -12.50 9.10 -12.86
CA ASN A 125 -11.67 10.26 -13.14
C ASN A 125 -10.24 9.83 -13.45
N LEU A 126 -9.70 10.36 -14.55
CA LEU A 126 -8.36 10.03 -15.05
C LEU A 126 -7.27 11.00 -14.55
N ASP A 127 -7.64 12.01 -13.80
CA ASP A 127 -6.73 13.05 -13.31
C ASP A 127 -6.17 12.69 -11.91
N GLU A 128 -6.72 11.66 -11.26
CA GLU A 128 -6.19 11.15 -9.99
C GLU A 128 -4.97 10.27 -10.25
N MET A 129 -3.95 10.43 -9.40
CA MET A 129 -2.69 9.69 -9.52
C MET A 129 -2.63 8.47 -8.59
N SER A 130 -3.60 8.31 -7.68
CA SER A 130 -3.75 7.10 -6.88
C SER A 130 -4.59 6.07 -7.64
N PHE A 131 -4.03 4.86 -7.81
CA PHE A 131 -4.74 3.79 -8.52
C PHE A 131 -4.29 2.38 -8.11
N LEU A 132 -5.12 1.39 -8.44
CA LEU A 132 -4.87 -0.04 -8.29
C LEU A 132 -4.65 -0.68 -9.66
N GLY A 133 -3.68 -1.57 -9.76
CA GLY A 133 -3.36 -2.32 -10.99
C GLY A 133 -2.62 -1.48 -12.03
N GLY A 134 -2.53 -2.01 -13.26
CA GLY A 134 -1.80 -1.36 -14.34
C GLY A 134 -0.28 -1.47 -14.21
N GLN A 135 0.40 -0.38 -14.54
CA GLN A 135 1.85 -0.23 -14.41
C GLN A 135 2.13 0.94 -13.46
N PRO A 136 3.15 0.87 -12.61
CA PRO A 136 3.50 1.99 -11.75
C PRO A 136 3.93 3.20 -12.58
N GLU A 137 3.51 4.39 -12.16
CA GLU A 137 3.96 5.65 -12.71
C GLU A 137 5.04 6.22 -11.79
N TYR A 138 6.28 5.79 -12.00
CA TYR A 138 7.41 6.17 -11.16
C TYR A 138 7.73 7.65 -11.26
N LEU A 139 7.92 8.31 -10.11
CA LEU A 139 8.45 9.67 -10.04
C LEU A 139 9.95 9.70 -10.38
N GLN A 140 10.66 8.61 -10.06
CA GLN A 140 12.08 8.41 -10.40
C GLN A 140 12.20 7.16 -11.27
N GLN A 141 13.19 7.13 -12.13
CA GLN A 141 13.37 6.02 -13.07
C GLN A 141 13.75 4.74 -12.32
N GLU A 142 12.96 3.68 -12.51
CA GLU A 142 13.24 2.33 -12.02
C GLU A 142 13.57 1.38 -13.18
N SER A 143 14.22 0.26 -12.83
CA SER A 143 14.55 -0.79 -13.78
C SER A 143 13.33 -1.66 -14.07
N ASP A 144 13.11 -2.02 -15.33
CA ASP A 144 12.06 -2.98 -15.74
C ASP A 144 12.25 -4.35 -15.11
N ASP A 145 13.48 -4.74 -14.75
CA ASP A 145 13.80 -6.01 -14.09
C ASP A 145 13.09 -6.17 -12.74
N PHE A 146 12.73 -5.06 -12.11
CA PHE A 146 12.00 -5.05 -10.85
C PHE A 146 10.61 -5.68 -11.01
N LEU A 147 9.88 -5.35 -12.06
CA LEU A 147 8.54 -5.90 -12.34
C LEU A 147 8.55 -7.39 -12.69
N GLU A 148 9.71 -7.97 -13.07
CA GLU A 148 9.80 -9.41 -13.28
C GLU A 148 9.61 -10.21 -11.97
N LYS A 149 10.01 -9.63 -10.83
CA LYS A 149 9.97 -10.28 -9.50
C LYS A 149 8.66 -10.04 -8.76
N TYR A 150 8.00 -8.92 -9.05
CA TYR A 150 6.86 -8.44 -8.28
C TYR A 150 5.60 -8.29 -9.13
N ILE A 151 4.45 -8.32 -8.47
CA ILE A 151 3.16 -7.89 -8.98
C ILE A 151 2.90 -6.51 -8.40
N PHE A 152 2.71 -5.51 -9.23
CA PHE A 152 2.33 -4.18 -8.78
C PHE A 152 0.84 -4.18 -8.37
N ILE A 153 0.55 -3.80 -7.14
CA ILE A 153 -0.82 -3.73 -6.61
C ILE A 153 -1.42 -2.36 -6.84
N GLY A 154 -0.66 -1.30 -6.60
CA GLY A 154 -1.14 0.06 -6.79
C GLY A 154 -0.17 1.10 -6.24
N GLN A 155 -0.51 2.36 -6.52
CA GLN A 155 0.19 3.51 -5.98
C GLN A 155 -0.77 4.47 -5.30
N ILE A 156 -0.25 5.20 -4.32
CA ILE A 156 -0.98 6.17 -3.51
C ILE A 156 -0.17 7.46 -3.53
N LEU A 157 -0.75 8.53 -4.08
CA LEU A 157 -0.15 9.87 -4.03
C LEU A 157 -0.53 10.53 -2.70
N GLY A 158 0.44 11.10 -2.00
CA GLY A 158 0.22 11.78 -0.73
C GLY A 158 -0.77 12.94 -0.83
N MET A 159 -0.79 13.67 -1.95
CA MET A 159 -1.74 14.76 -2.20
C MET A 159 -3.20 14.30 -2.28
N ASP A 160 -3.45 13.03 -2.62
CA ASP A 160 -4.80 12.48 -2.68
C ASP A 160 -5.31 12.05 -1.30
N LEU A 161 -4.42 11.95 -0.31
CA LEU A 161 -4.76 11.53 1.05
C LEU A 161 -5.55 12.63 1.80
N PRO A 162 -6.47 12.23 2.71
CA PRO A 162 -7.07 13.15 3.67
C PRO A 162 -6.02 13.90 4.50
N GLU A 163 -6.33 15.16 4.87
CA GLU A 163 -5.38 16.06 5.57
C GLU A 163 -4.79 15.42 6.84
N GLU A 164 -5.58 14.62 7.55
CA GLU A 164 -5.19 13.98 8.80
C GLU A 164 -4.10 12.92 8.64
N VAL A 165 -3.91 12.41 7.41
CA VAL A 165 -2.96 11.33 7.09
C VAL A 165 -2.10 11.63 5.86
N ASN A 166 -2.10 12.86 5.34
CA ASN A 166 -1.34 13.21 4.14
C ASN A 166 0.19 13.20 4.35
N GLU A 167 0.63 13.20 5.60
CA GLU A 167 2.05 13.14 5.95
C GLU A 167 2.58 11.70 6.18
N ILE A 168 1.77 10.65 5.94
CA ILE A 168 2.23 9.26 6.16
C ILE A 168 3.40 8.87 5.26
N PHE A 169 3.61 9.60 4.17
CA PHE A 169 4.78 9.50 3.29
C PHE A 169 5.73 10.68 3.48
N TYR A 170 5.66 11.37 4.61
CA TYR A 170 6.40 12.56 5.04
C TYR A 170 6.10 13.83 4.24
N LEU A 171 6.02 13.76 2.90
CA LEU A 171 5.67 14.89 2.04
C LEU A 171 4.44 14.55 1.19
N THR A 172 3.59 15.53 0.98
CA THR A 172 2.34 15.35 0.24
C THR A 172 2.54 15.04 -1.26
N GLU A 173 3.69 15.45 -1.82
CA GLU A 173 4.04 15.19 -3.22
C GLU A 173 4.67 13.81 -3.44
N ASN A 174 4.87 13.05 -2.36
CA ASN A 174 5.44 11.70 -2.42
C ASN A 174 4.40 10.68 -2.86
N THR A 175 4.87 9.64 -3.53
CA THR A 175 4.03 8.51 -3.96
C THR A 175 4.52 7.21 -3.35
N GLY A 176 3.63 6.52 -2.66
CA GLY A 176 3.87 5.17 -2.14
C GLY A 176 3.47 4.10 -3.15
N TYR A 177 4.36 3.12 -3.39
CA TYR A 177 4.17 2.02 -4.34
C TYR A 177 4.08 0.70 -3.60
N ILE A 178 3.02 -0.08 -3.87
CA ILE A 178 2.75 -1.36 -3.22
C ILE A 178 2.96 -2.50 -4.21
N PHE A 179 3.82 -3.43 -3.85
CA PHE A 179 4.13 -4.63 -4.62
C PHE A 179 3.97 -5.88 -3.76
N ILE A 180 3.62 -6.99 -4.40
CA ILE A 180 3.67 -8.32 -3.79
C ILE A 180 4.57 -9.23 -4.58
N ASN A 181 5.20 -10.20 -3.89
CA ASN A 181 5.99 -11.25 -4.54
C ASN A 181 5.09 -12.11 -5.41
N ARG A 182 5.58 -12.59 -6.55
CA ARG A 182 4.81 -13.49 -7.44
C ARG A 182 4.42 -14.82 -6.80
N ASP A 183 5.15 -15.25 -5.77
CA ASP A 183 4.84 -16.44 -4.98
C ASP A 183 3.89 -16.15 -3.80
N LEU A 184 3.42 -14.91 -3.66
CA LEU A 184 2.51 -14.44 -2.61
C LEU A 184 3.08 -14.59 -1.19
N SER A 185 4.40 -14.71 -1.03
CA SER A 185 5.06 -14.85 0.29
C SER A 185 5.14 -13.55 1.09
N GLY A 186 4.78 -12.42 0.49
CA GLY A 186 4.86 -11.08 1.05
C GLY A 186 5.03 -10.06 -0.06
N GLY A 187 5.77 -8.99 0.16
CA GLY A 187 5.99 -7.98 -0.87
C GLY A 187 6.90 -6.86 -0.41
N LEU A 188 6.83 -5.76 -1.13
CA LEU A 188 7.64 -4.57 -0.97
C LEU A 188 6.75 -3.33 -1.03
N PHE A 189 7.06 -2.37 -0.19
CA PHE A 189 6.54 -1.02 -0.23
C PHE A 189 7.70 -0.04 -0.23
N PHE A 190 7.64 1.00 -1.03
CA PHE A 190 8.57 2.11 -0.97
C PHE A 190 7.89 3.39 -1.44
N VAL A 191 8.52 4.53 -1.14
CA VAL A 191 8.02 5.86 -1.47
C VAL A 191 9.00 6.52 -2.42
N GLN A 192 8.52 7.23 -3.43
CA GLN A 192 9.36 8.12 -4.23
C GLN A 192 8.97 9.57 -4.01
N THR A 193 9.96 10.43 -4.05
CA THR A 193 9.84 11.88 -3.91
C THR A 193 10.06 12.57 -5.26
N THR A 194 9.46 13.74 -5.45
CA THR A 194 9.75 14.63 -6.59
C THR A 194 11.05 15.39 -6.42
#